data_a9b6e8f87358fa9c293962c8b448b1af
#
_entry.id   a9b6e8f87358fa9c293962c8b448b1af
#
_cell.length_a   1.000
_cell.length_b   1.000
_cell.length_c   1.000
_cell.angle_alpha   90.00
_cell.angle_beta   90.00
_cell.angle_gamma   90.00
#
_symmetry.space_group_name_H-M   'P 1'
#
loop_
_entity.id
_entity.type
_entity.pdbx_description
1 polymer ?
#
loop_
_entity_poly.entity_id
_entity_poly.type
_entity_poly.pdbx_seq_one_letter_code
_entity_poly.pdbx_strand_id
1 'polypeptide(L)'
;LGVAASITNLRRRTSKLFGLKTLSYFASAISLIFKQMNFKYHFKLSGEDVKQSAMTLCIGSAHGYGQTPSAVPYNGQLDLTLVSKPLPMQLFQGLWLLFTGRFLTMQGVKVWRTSHIHFPALLHIPLSVDGRMIHETPQSLDIDILPEEIEFLIP
;
A
#
# COMPACT_ATOMS: atom_id res chain seq x y z
N LEU A 1 -1.25 -3.41 -2.29
CA LEU A 1 -0.84 -3.99 -3.56
C LEU A 1 0.67 -3.87 -3.75
N GLY A 2 1.29 -4.82 -4.46
CA GLY A 2 2.71 -4.78 -4.80
C GLY A 2 3.64 -5.11 -3.64
N VAL A 3 4.75 -4.35 -3.51
CA VAL A 3 5.81 -4.63 -2.51
C VAL A 3 5.29 -4.60 -1.08
N ALA A 4 4.35 -3.71 -0.74
CA ALA A 4 3.75 -3.67 0.59
C ALA A 4 3.09 -5.01 0.97
N ALA A 5 2.39 -5.66 0.03
CA ALA A 5 1.83 -6.99 0.23
C ALA A 5 2.93 -8.06 0.40
N SER A 6 4.01 -7.97 -0.39
CA SER A 6 5.16 -8.89 -0.30
C SER A 6 5.92 -8.76 1.01
N ILE A 7 6.04 -7.55 1.58
CA ILE A 7 6.62 -7.31 2.91
C ILE A 7 5.82 -8.04 3.99
N THR A 8 4.50 -7.97 3.92
CA THR A 8 3.62 -8.66 4.88
C THR A 8 3.84 -10.18 4.88
N ASN A 9 4.00 -10.76 3.70
CA ASN A 9 4.28 -12.18 3.55
C ASN A 9 5.69 -12.56 4.07
N LEU A 10 6.71 -11.78 3.72
CA LEU A 10 8.08 -12.01 4.13
C LEU A 10 8.24 -11.86 5.65
N ARG A 11 7.57 -10.87 6.27
CA ARG A 11 7.54 -10.67 7.71
C ARG A 11 7.03 -11.89 8.46
N ARG A 12 5.95 -12.54 7.97
CA ARG A 12 5.42 -13.77 8.56
C ARG A 12 6.44 -14.92 8.54
N ARG A 13 7.26 -15.01 7.49
CA ARG A 13 8.32 -16.05 7.38
C ARG A 13 9.50 -15.72 8.28
N THR A 14 9.94 -14.47 8.31
CA THR A 14 11.15 -14.05 9.03
C THR A 14 10.94 -13.94 10.54
N SER A 15 9.72 -13.57 11.00
CA SER A 15 9.42 -13.53 12.44
C SER A 15 9.47 -14.89 13.12
N LYS A 16 9.24 -15.97 12.37
CA LYS A 16 9.40 -17.35 12.87
C LYS A 16 10.85 -17.77 13.03
N LEU A 17 11.77 -17.15 12.28
CA LEU A 17 13.19 -17.52 12.25
C LEU A 17 14.03 -16.75 13.28
N PHE A 18 13.72 -15.50 13.57
CA PHE A 18 14.63 -14.62 14.33
C PHE A 18 14.11 -14.12 15.68
N GLY A 19 12.87 -14.40 16.07
CA GLY A 19 12.32 -14.03 17.39
C GLY A 19 12.30 -12.53 17.72
N LEU A 20 13.00 -11.68 16.97
CA LEU A 20 13.13 -10.24 17.13
C LEU A 20 12.30 -9.53 16.06
N LYS A 21 11.09 -9.08 16.43
CA LYS A 21 10.11 -8.49 15.52
C LYS A 21 10.66 -7.29 14.70
N THR A 22 11.51 -6.47 15.30
CA THR A 22 12.04 -5.26 14.67
C THR A 22 13.14 -5.57 13.65
N LEU A 23 14.07 -6.47 14.00
CA LEU A 23 15.18 -6.85 13.14
C LEU A 23 14.71 -7.59 11.88
N SER A 24 13.68 -8.44 12.02
CA SER A 24 13.08 -9.13 10.88
C SER A 24 12.37 -8.19 9.91
N TYR A 25 11.84 -7.08 10.41
CA TYR A 25 11.23 -6.04 9.57
C TYR A 25 12.29 -5.32 8.72
N PHE A 26 13.41 -4.92 9.34
CA PHE A 26 14.52 -4.30 8.63
C PHE A 26 15.16 -5.24 7.59
N ALA A 27 15.43 -6.47 7.97
CA ALA A 27 15.98 -7.47 7.04
C ALA A 27 15.04 -7.75 5.85
N SER A 28 13.74 -7.80 6.10
CA SER A 28 12.72 -7.99 5.06
C SER A 28 12.63 -6.77 4.13
N ALA A 29 12.66 -5.56 4.68
CA ALA A 29 12.66 -4.32 3.91
C ALA A 29 13.92 -4.21 3.03
N ILE A 30 15.09 -4.47 3.59
CA ILE A 30 16.37 -4.48 2.86
C ILE A 30 16.36 -5.53 1.74
N SER A 31 15.91 -6.75 2.01
CA SER A 31 15.83 -7.82 1.00
C SER A 31 14.92 -7.44 -0.19
N LEU A 32 13.83 -6.72 0.07
CA LEU A 32 12.92 -6.25 -0.96
C LEU A 32 13.44 -5.06 -1.76
N ILE A 33 14.31 -4.25 -1.17
CA ILE A 33 15.03 -3.17 -1.85
C ILE A 33 15.92 -3.73 -2.97
N PHE A 34 16.61 -4.84 -2.71
CA PHE A 34 17.46 -5.51 -3.71
C PHE A 34 16.64 -6.26 -4.76
N LYS A 35 15.44 -6.71 -4.47
CA LYS A 35 14.52 -7.25 -5.47
C LYS A 35 13.87 -6.08 -6.22
N GLN A 36 14.27 -5.89 -7.47
CA GLN A 36 13.69 -4.87 -8.36
C GLN A 36 12.21 -5.18 -8.65
N MET A 37 11.33 -4.84 -7.71
CA MET A 37 9.88 -5.01 -7.89
C MET A 37 9.30 -3.71 -8.44
N ASN A 38 8.90 -3.75 -9.68
CA ASN A 38 8.17 -2.68 -10.35
C ASN A 38 6.95 -3.29 -11.03
N PHE A 39 5.77 -2.89 -10.58
CA PHE A 39 4.50 -3.40 -11.08
C PHE A 39 3.86 -2.35 -11.99
N LYS A 40 3.18 -2.80 -13.03
CA LYS A 40 2.37 -1.93 -13.89
C LYS A 40 0.95 -1.91 -13.34
N TYR A 41 0.56 -0.78 -12.81
CA TYR A 41 -0.81 -0.53 -12.32
C TYR A 41 -1.64 0.10 -13.43
N HIS A 42 -2.84 -0.44 -13.61
CA HIS A 42 -3.87 0.12 -14.45
C HIS A 42 -5.15 0.18 -13.62
N PHE A 43 -5.63 1.39 -13.36
CA PHE A 43 -6.85 1.61 -12.61
C PHE A 43 -7.60 2.83 -13.09
N LYS A 44 -8.91 2.85 -12.86
CA LYS A 44 -9.80 3.95 -13.19
C LYS A 44 -10.31 4.60 -11.92
N LEU A 45 -10.24 5.92 -11.88
CA LEU A 45 -10.70 6.76 -10.78
C LEU A 45 -11.65 7.80 -11.33
N SER A 46 -12.92 7.82 -10.91
CA SER A 46 -13.88 8.87 -11.29
C SER A 46 -13.89 9.19 -12.80
N GLY A 47 -13.65 8.18 -13.65
CA GLY A 47 -13.58 8.33 -15.12
C GLY A 47 -12.18 8.58 -15.69
N GLU A 48 -11.17 8.87 -14.87
CA GLU A 48 -9.77 8.94 -15.31
C GLU A 48 -9.14 7.55 -15.42
N ASP A 49 -8.45 7.30 -16.52
CA ASP A 49 -7.69 6.07 -16.77
C ASP A 49 -6.21 6.30 -16.42
N VAL A 50 -5.76 5.69 -15.32
CA VAL A 50 -4.40 5.85 -14.82
C VAL A 50 -3.58 4.60 -15.09
N LYS A 51 -2.51 4.74 -15.89
CA LYS A 51 -1.53 3.69 -16.18
C LYS A 51 -0.16 4.12 -15.70
N GLN A 52 0.33 3.51 -14.62
CA GLN A 52 1.62 3.87 -14.05
C GLN A 52 2.39 2.65 -13.55
N SER A 53 3.73 2.77 -13.66
CA SER A 53 4.62 1.78 -13.06
C SER A 53 5.05 2.26 -11.68
N ALA A 54 4.87 1.42 -10.68
CA ALA A 54 5.22 1.75 -9.30
C ALA A 54 5.62 0.52 -8.49
N MET A 55 6.27 0.76 -7.37
CA MET A 55 6.67 -0.27 -6.45
C MET A 55 5.48 -0.78 -5.63
N THR A 56 4.63 0.11 -5.17
CA THR A 56 3.47 -0.24 -4.35
C THR A 56 2.32 0.74 -4.54
N LEU A 57 1.11 0.24 -4.34
CA LEU A 57 -0.11 1.02 -4.24
C LEU A 57 -0.83 0.62 -2.95
N CYS A 58 -1.04 1.58 -2.08
CA CYS A 58 -1.80 1.41 -0.83
C CYS A 58 -3.14 2.12 -0.97
N ILE A 59 -4.19 1.47 -0.48
CA ILE A 59 -5.56 1.98 -0.49
C ILE A 59 -6.10 1.84 0.93
N GLY A 60 -6.69 2.88 1.46
CA GLY A 60 -7.26 2.85 2.79
C GLY A 60 -8.25 3.97 3.05
N SER A 61 -9.20 3.72 3.95
CA SER A 61 -10.19 4.70 4.42
C SER A 61 -9.84 5.31 5.77
N ALA A 62 -8.78 4.84 6.42
CA ALA A 62 -8.34 5.32 7.72
C ALA A 62 -6.83 5.51 7.76
N HIS A 63 -6.38 6.36 8.67
CA HIS A 63 -4.97 6.60 8.94
C HIS A 63 -4.30 5.30 9.40
N GLY A 64 -3.43 4.73 8.58
CA GLY A 64 -2.80 3.44 8.84
C GLY A 64 -1.30 3.43 8.56
N TYR A 65 -0.49 3.12 9.56
CA TYR A 65 0.94 2.74 9.50
C TYR A 65 1.81 3.47 8.44
N GLY A 66 1.54 4.77 8.18
CA GLY A 66 2.28 5.58 7.20
C GLY A 66 1.99 5.26 5.73
N GLN A 67 1.10 4.33 5.42
CA GLN A 67 0.78 3.96 4.04
C GLN A 67 -0.32 4.84 3.42
N THR A 68 -1.28 5.28 4.23
CA THR A 68 -2.32 6.25 3.88
C THR A 68 -2.40 7.34 4.95
N PRO A 69 -1.35 8.17 5.09
CA PRO A 69 -1.24 9.11 6.22
C PRO A 69 -2.22 10.29 6.15
N SER A 70 -2.80 10.54 4.99
CA SER A 70 -3.81 11.58 4.79
C SER A 70 -5.24 11.06 4.86
N ALA A 71 -5.43 9.76 5.03
CA ALA A 71 -6.76 9.18 5.11
C ALA A 71 -7.49 9.67 6.37
N VAL A 72 -8.68 10.19 6.17
CA VAL A 72 -9.57 10.67 7.22
C VAL A 72 -10.72 9.67 7.35
N PRO A 73 -10.84 8.97 8.47
CA PRO A 73 -11.94 8.03 8.67
C PRO A 73 -13.29 8.76 8.58
N TYR A 74 -14.31 8.05 8.14
CA TYR A 74 -15.71 8.53 8.06
C TYR A 74 -15.98 9.67 7.07
N ASN A 75 -15.06 9.98 6.16
CA ASN A 75 -15.27 11.02 5.14
C ASN A 75 -15.89 10.47 3.83
N GLY A 76 -16.21 9.18 3.76
CA GLY A 76 -16.75 8.55 2.56
C GLY A 76 -15.77 8.47 1.39
N GLN A 77 -14.45 8.57 1.65
CA GLN A 77 -13.42 8.54 0.63
C GLN A 77 -12.31 7.53 0.94
N LEU A 78 -11.78 6.92 -0.10
CA LEU A 78 -10.58 6.11 -0.09
C LEU A 78 -9.39 6.99 -0.45
N ASP A 79 -8.34 6.96 0.34
CA ASP A 79 -7.04 7.52 -0.01
C ASP A 79 -6.18 6.46 -0.71
N LEU A 80 -5.68 6.81 -1.88
CA LEU A 80 -4.75 5.99 -2.64
C LEU A 80 -3.38 6.62 -2.57
N THR A 81 -2.38 5.86 -2.16
CA THR A 81 -0.99 6.28 -2.15
C THR A 81 -0.18 5.36 -3.05
N LEU A 82 0.28 5.88 -4.16
CA LEU A 82 1.14 5.18 -5.12
C LEU A 82 2.58 5.63 -4.92
N VAL A 83 3.45 4.67 -4.69
CA VAL A 83 4.88 4.89 -4.48
C VAL A 83 5.65 4.37 -5.69
N SER A 84 6.21 5.29 -6.45
CA SER A 84 7.11 4.96 -7.56
C SER A 84 8.38 4.29 -7.04
N LYS A 85 9.10 3.60 -7.92
CA LYS A 85 10.38 2.98 -7.55
C LYS A 85 11.38 4.06 -7.13
N PRO A 86 11.80 4.11 -5.85
CA PRO A 86 12.80 5.07 -5.41
C PRO A 86 14.19 4.68 -5.90
N LEU A 87 15.05 5.66 -6.09
CA LEU A 87 16.49 5.42 -6.23
C LEU A 87 17.05 4.88 -4.90
N PRO A 88 18.13 4.08 -4.90
CA PRO A 88 18.71 3.53 -3.67
C PRO A 88 18.98 4.57 -2.59
N MET A 89 19.44 5.75 -2.98
CA MET A 89 19.70 6.89 -2.09
C MET A 89 18.41 7.44 -1.47
N GLN A 90 17.32 7.46 -2.23
CA GLN A 90 16.00 7.93 -1.77
C GLN A 90 15.33 6.97 -0.78
N LEU A 91 15.78 5.72 -0.71
CA LEU A 91 15.25 4.75 0.23
C LEU A 91 15.56 5.11 1.68
N PHE A 92 16.77 5.56 1.96
CA PHE A 92 17.14 6.03 3.30
C PHE A 92 16.38 7.31 3.67
N GLN A 93 16.23 8.23 2.72
CA GLN A 93 15.42 9.43 2.91
C GLN A 93 13.93 9.08 3.11
N GLY A 94 13.39 8.16 2.31
CA GLY A 94 12.00 7.71 2.43
C GLY A 94 11.73 7.02 3.77
N LEU A 95 12.67 6.22 4.27
CA LEU A 95 12.56 5.59 5.58
C LEU A 95 12.54 6.64 6.70
N TRP A 96 13.41 7.64 6.63
CA TRP A 96 13.42 8.77 7.57
C TRP A 96 12.10 9.56 7.54
N LEU A 97 11.60 9.87 6.33
CA LEU A 97 10.33 10.58 6.15
C LEU A 97 9.12 9.76 6.64
N LEU A 98 9.18 8.43 6.54
CA LEU A 98 8.17 7.54 7.09
C LEU A 98 8.10 7.64 8.62
N PHE A 99 9.27 7.64 9.29
CA PHE A 99 9.34 7.78 10.75
C PHE A 99 8.89 9.17 11.24
N THR A 100 9.13 10.21 10.45
CA THR A 100 8.73 11.58 10.81
C THR A 100 7.31 11.94 10.37
N GLY A 101 6.55 11.00 9.79
CA GLY A 101 5.19 11.23 9.30
C GLY A 101 5.09 12.10 8.04
N ARG A 102 6.23 12.42 7.41
CA ARG A 102 6.31 13.29 6.21
C ARG A 102 6.48 12.50 4.91
N PHE A 103 6.12 11.25 4.90
CA PHE A 103 6.32 10.35 3.75
C PHE A 103 5.71 10.87 2.44
N LEU A 104 4.57 11.58 2.51
CA LEU A 104 3.92 12.14 1.32
C LEU A 104 4.71 13.24 0.62
N THR A 105 5.69 13.85 1.28
CA THR A 105 6.56 14.87 0.67
C THR A 105 7.69 14.26 -0.16
N MET A 106 7.82 12.93 -0.16
CA MET A 106 8.84 12.23 -0.93
C MET A 106 8.56 12.32 -2.43
N GLN A 107 9.58 12.63 -3.21
CA GLN A 107 9.48 12.57 -4.67
C GLN A 107 9.11 11.15 -5.13
N GLY A 108 8.14 11.06 -6.04
CA GLY A 108 7.64 9.79 -6.54
C GLY A 108 6.50 9.17 -5.74
N VAL A 109 5.98 9.87 -4.73
CA VAL A 109 4.71 9.54 -4.07
C VAL A 109 3.59 10.34 -4.72
N LYS A 110 2.54 9.67 -5.15
CA LYS A 110 1.31 10.27 -5.68
C LYS A 110 0.14 9.83 -4.84
N VAL A 111 -0.77 10.76 -4.59
CA VAL A 111 -1.96 10.53 -3.77
C VAL A 111 -3.19 10.93 -4.55
N TRP A 112 -4.24 10.12 -4.46
CA TRP A 112 -5.57 10.42 -4.97
C TRP A 112 -6.60 10.11 -3.90
N ARG A 113 -7.78 10.71 -4.05
CA ARG A 113 -8.98 10.43 -3.25
C ARG A 113 -10.14 10.08 -4.15
N THR A 114 -10.89 9.06 -3.79
CA THR A 114 -12.05 8.62 -4.54
C THR A 114 -12.98 7.80 -3.65
N SER A 115 -14.25 7.72 -4.00
CA SER A 115 -15.19 6.78 -3.38
C SER A 115 -15.19 5.40 -4.04
N HIS A 116 -14.69 5.33 -5.29
CA HIS A 116 -14.69 4.11 -6.09
C HIS A 116 -13.40 4.01 -6.90
N ILE A 117 -12.84 2.82 -6.97
CA ILE A 117 -11.70 2.50 -7.82
C ILE A 117 -11.90 1.15 -8.52
N HIS A 118 -11.69 1.14 -9.83
CA HIS A 118 -11.78 -0.04 -10.66
C HIS A 118 -10.42 -0.44 -11.22
N PHE A 119 -10.02 -1.69 -11.01
CA PHE A 119 -8.84 -2.30 -11.62
C PHE A 119 -9.29 -3.27 -12.71
N PRO A 120 -9.14 -2.93 -13.99
CA PRO A 120 -9.56 -3.80 -15.09
C PRO A 120 -8.66 -5.04 -15.23
N ALA A 121 -7.42 -4.97 -14.74
CA ALA A 121 -6.49 -6.09 -14.74
C ALA A 121 -5.47 -5.97 -13.59
N LEU A 122 -5.32 -7.03 -12.80
CA LEU A 122 -4.36 -7.15 -11.69
C LEU A 122 -3.33 -8.26 -11.94
N LEU A 123 -2.87 -8.41 -13.16
CA LEU A 123 -1.99 -9.50 -13.56
C LEU A 123 -0.70 -9.52 -12.73
N HIS A 124 -0.50 -10.59 -11.96
CA HIS A 124 0.70 -10.88 -11.18
C HIS A 124 1.10 -9.82 -10.12
N ILE A 125 0.16 -8.98 -9.70
CA ILE A 125 0.40 -8.01 -8.63
C ILE A 125 0.03 -8.65 -7.28
N PRO A 126 0.98 -8.80 -6.34
CA PRO A 126 0.66 -9.29 -5.00
C PRO A 126 -0.38 -8.40 -4.31
N LEU A 127 -1.43 -9.01 -3.79
CA LEU A 127 -2.54 -8.34 -3.13
C LEU A 127 -2.59 -8.75 -1.66
N SER A 128 -2.75 -7.79 -0.77
CA SER A 128 -3.12 -8.06 0.62
C SER A 128 -4.24 -7.12 1.07
N VAL A 129 -5.14 -7.65 1.87
CA VAL A 129 -6.25 -6.91 2.50
C VAL A 129 -6.10 -7.09 4.00
N ASP A 130 -6.07 -6.00 4.75
CA ASP A 130 -5.91 -5.97 6.21
C ASP A 130 -4.80 -6.90 6.74
N GLY A 131 -3.64 -6.87 6.04
CA GLY A 131 -2.49 -7.68 6.39
C GLY A 131 -2.59 -9.17 6.04
N ARG A 132 -3.66 -9.60 5.37
CA ARG A 132 -3.84 -10.97 4.86
C ARG A 132 -3.51 -11.02 3.37
N MET A 133 -2.64 -11.94 2.99
CA MET A 133 -2.33 -12.17 1.57
C MET A 133 -3.49 -12.86 0.88
N ILE A 134 -3.85 -12.35 -0.29
CA ILE A 134 -4.76 -13.01 -1.23
C ILE A 134 -3.91 -13.84 -2.16
N HIS A 135 -4.08 -15.15 -2.12
CA HIS A 135 -3.26 -16.10 -2.90
C HIS A 135 -3.68 -16.15 -4.37
N GLU A 136 -4.98 -16.04 -4.62
CA GLU A 136 -5.53 -15.98 -5.97
C GLU A 136 -5.82 -14.53 -6.31
N THR A 137 -4.95 -13.91 -7.11
CA THR A 137 -5.17 -12.53 -7.56
C THR A 137 -6.34 -12.51 -8.54
N PRO A 138 -7.41 -11.76 -8.28
CA PRO A 138 -8.54 -11.65 -9.18
C PRO A 138 -8.11 -11.01 -10.49
N GLN A 139 -8.80 -11.34 -11.58
CA GLN A 139 -8.53 -10.74 -12.89
C GLN A 139 -8.87 -9.24 -12.89
N SER A 140 -9.99 -8.88 -12.26
CA SER A 140 -10.43 -7.50 -12.04
C SER A 140 -10.80 -7.29 -10.58
N LEU A 141 -10.77 -6.06 -10.11
CA LEU A 141 -11.11 -5.71 -8.75
C LEU A 141 -11.80 -4.35 -8.71
N ASP A 142 -12.94 -4.31 -8.05
CA ASP A 142 -13.64 -3.08 -7.69
C ASP A 142 -13.53 -2.87 -6.18
N ILE A 143 -13.26 -1.64 -5.78
CA ILE A 143 -13.20 -1.25 -4.38
C ILE A 143 -14.07 -0.02 -4.19
N ASP A 144 -15.08 -0.17 -3.36
CA ASP A 144 -16.02 0.89 -2.99
C ASP A 144 -15.91 1.17 -1.50
N ILE A 145 -16.14 2.42 -1.12
CA ILE A 145 -16.39 2.75 0.27
C ILE A 145 -17.89 2.78 0.51
N LEU A 146 -18.32 2.04 1.52
CA LEU A 146 -19.71 2.04 1.97
C LEU A 146 -19.78 2.93 3.22
N PRO A 147 -20.32 4.14 3.13
CA PRO A 147 -20.46 5.02 4.28
C PRO A 147 -21.56 4.46 5.21
N GLU A 148 -21.37 4.64 6.52
CA GLU A 148 -22.37 4.37 7.57
C GLU A 148 -22.83 2.91 7.69
N GLU A 149 -22.09 1.94 7.15
CA GLU A 149 -22.40 0.50 7.26
C GLU A 149 -22.06 -0.10 8.64
N ILE A 150 -21.27 0.60 9.46
CA ILE A 150 -20.87 0.11 10.78
C ILE A 150 -21.25 1.14 11.84
N GLU A 151 -22.15 0.74 12.74
CA GLU A 151 -22.51 1.50 13.93
C GLU A 151 -21.62 1.08 15.10
N PHE A 152 -20.96 2.05 15.75
CA PHE A 152 -20.23 1.80 16.98
C PHE A 152 -21.09 2.20 18.18
N LEU A 153 -21.33 1.25 19.08
CA LEU A 153 -21.88 1.56 20.38
C LEU A 153 -20.75 2.18 21.23
N ILE A 154 -20.87 3.47 21.50
CA ILE A 154 -19.99 4.18 22.44
C ILE A 154 -20.60 4.05 23.82
N PRO A 155 -19.89 3.51 24.84
CA PRO A 155 -20.39 3.40 26.20
C PRO A 155 -20.56 4.77 26.87
#